data_7e6339bcf7395946edf797d8ebee5c9f
#
_entry.id   7e6339bcf7395946edf797d8ebee5c9f
#
_cell.length_a   1.000
_cell.length_b   1.000
_cell.length_c   1.000
_cell.angle_alpha   90.00
_cell.angle_beta   90.00
_cell.angle_gamma   90.00
#
_symmetry.space_group_name_H-M   'P 1'
#
loop_
_entity.id
_entity.type
_entity.pdbx_description
1 polymer ?
#
loop_
_entity_poly.entity_id
_entity_poly.type
_entity_poly.pdbx_seq_one_letter_code
_entity_poly.pdbx_strand_id
1 'polypeptide(L)'
;MTAVSGFAQNFIHLLLARIGVAIGEAGGSPPAHAMVSDIFNQEQRATALAIYSTGINIGILFGFLLGGWINEFYGWRTAFLVVGLPGIALAIFLKLSVAEPNRVMAEEKVDDGSATKLKETLKHLWSRKSFRHLSIACGIHAFVSYGAGNFLPSLFLRLHDIETGELGTWLALSSVAGGVGTFMGGYLSDKLGKQDPRWYQWVPAITTLIYLPFTLFIYLTDQTYLALMTTFITGMLFNAYLAPNLAITHSLVGLRMRAMSSAILFLSLIHI
;
A
#
# COMPACT_ATOMS: atom_id res chain seq x y z
N MET A 1 -19.74 -4.11 -1.40
CA MET A 1 -19.25 -5.50 -1.38
C MET A 1 -18.66 -5.92 -0.03
N THR A 2 -17.86 -5.08 0.66
CA THR A 2 -17.34 -5.41 2.01
C THR A 2 -18.45 -5.83 2.99
N ALA A 3 -19.53 -5.05 3.12
CA ALA A 3 -20.67 -5.43 3.95
C ALA A 3 -21.32 -6.76 3.49
N VAL A 4 -21.36 -7.05 2.18
CA VAL A 4 -21.88 -8.30 1.63
C VAL A 4 -21.06 -9.51 2.09
N SER A 5 -19.76 -9.34 2.32
CA SER A 5 -18.90 -10.39 2.89
C SER A 5 -19.37 -10.87 4.27
N GLY A 6 -20.02 -9.99 5.06
CA GLY A 6 -20.60 -10.34 6.35
C GLY A 6 -21.78 -11.32 6.28
N PHE A 7 -22.46 -11.41 5.13
CA PHE A 7 -23.56 -12.35 4.90
C PHE A 7 -23.11 -13.69 4.30
N ALA A 8 -21.81 -13.91 4.11
CA ALA A 8 -21.28 -15.13 3.53
C ALA A 8 -21.57 -16.35 4.42
N GLN A 9 -22.21 -17.37 3.87
CA GLN A 9 -22.57 -18.61 4.57
C GLN A 9 -21.53 -19.72 4.32
N ASN A 10 -20.79 -19.63 3.20
CA ASN A 10 -19.79 -20.59 2.80
C ASN A 10 -18.61 -19.88 2.10
N PHE A 11 -17.57 -20.66 1.80
CA PHE A 11 -16.35 -20.15 1.14
C PHE A 11 -16.64 -19.47 -0.20
N ILE A 12 -17.54 -20.04 -1.03
CA ILE A 12 -17.84 -19.49 -2.35
C ILE A 12 -18.52 -18.12 -2.24
N HIS A 13 -19.46 -17.95 -1.31
CA HIS A 13 -20.09 -16.64 -1.07
C HIS A 13 -19.06 -15.59 -0.65
N LEU A 14 -18.15 -15.95 0.25
CA LEU A 14 -17.06 -15.05 0.67
C LEU A 14 -16.13 -14.72 -0.49
N LEU A 15 -15.71 -15.72 -1.27
CA LEU A 15 -14.84 -15.54 -2.43
C LEU A 15 -15.46 -14.57 -3.45
N LEU A 16 -16.72 -14.77 -3.83
CA LEU A 16 -17.40 -13.89 -4.77
C LEU A 16 -17.53 -12.46 -4.24
N ALA A 17 -17.86 -12.31 -2.96
CA ALA A 17 -17.91 -10.99 -2.32
C ALA A 17 -16.54 -10.30 -2.34
N ARG A 18 -15.44 -11.03 -2.08
CA ARG A 18 -14.06 -10.50 -2.13
C ARG A 18 -13.60 -10.14 -3.54
N ILE A 19 -13.99 -10.93 -4.55
CA ILE A 19 -13.77 -10.55 -5.96
C ILE A 19 -14.51 -9.24 -6.27
N GLY A 20 -15.76 -9.11 -5.80
CA GLY A 20 -16.52 -7.86 -5.96
C GLY A 20 -15.91 -6.65 -5.24
N VAL A 21 -15.23 -6.85 -4.09
CA VAL A 21 -14.44 -5.80 -3.43
C VAL A 21 -13.27 -5.39 -4.32
N ALA A 22 -12.49 -6.34 -4.83
CA ALA A 22 -11.33 -6.07 -5.68
C ALA A 22 -11.69 -5.30 -6.95
N ILE A 23 -12.83 -5.65 -7.60
CA ILE A 23 -13.35 -4.90 -8.76
C ILE A 23 -13.68 -3.44 -8.36
N GLY A 24 -14.29 -3.23 -7.19
CA GLY A 24 -14.60 -1.89 -6.69
C GLY A 24 -13.35 -1.07 -6.36
N GLU A 25 -12.35 -1.69 -5.76
CA GLU A 25 -11.06 -1.06 -5.44
C GLU A 25 -10.28 -0.64 -6.70
N ALA A 26 -10.30 -1.48 -7.74
CA ALA A 26 -9.65 -1.15 -9.02
C ALA A 26 -10.28 0.09 -9.69
N GLY A 27 -11.57 0.35 -9.46
CA GLY A 27 -12.27 1.53 -9.95
C GLY A 27 -12.13 2.78 -9.06
N GLY A 28 -11.55 2.68 -7.87
CA GLY A 28 -11.50 3.79 -6.89
C GLY A 28 -10.29 4.71 -7.04
N SER A 29 -9.09 4.16 -6.97
CA SER A 29 -7.86 4.95 -6.90
C SER A 29 -7.52 5.73 -8.18
N PRO A 30 -7.63 5.19 -9.40
CA PRO A 30 -7.29 5.95 -10.60
C PRO A 30 -8.18 7.19 -10.82
N PRO A 31 -9.51 7.11 -10.70
CA PRO A 31 -10.35 8.30 -10.78
C PRO A 31 -10.07 9.33 -9.69
N ALA A 32 -9.82 8.89 -8.44
CA ALA A 32 -9.50 9.81 -7.35
C ALA A 32 -8.20 10.57 -7.61
N HIS A 33 -7.16 9.90 -8.08
CA HIS A 33 -5.90 10.55 -8.47
C HIS A 33 -6.09 11.53 -9.64
N ALA A 34 -6.93 11.19 -10.62
CA ALA A 34 -7.27 12.09 -11.72
C ALA A 34 -7.98 13.34 -11.20
N MET A 35 -9.03 13.19 -10.38
CA MET A 35 -9.76 14.32 -9.78
C MET A 35 -8.84 15.24 -8.97
N VAL A 36 -7.97 14.68 -8.12
CA VAL A 36 -6.98 15.48 -7.38
C VAL A 36 -6.06 16.24 -8.34
N SER A 37 -5.65 15.60 -9.42
CA SER A 37 -4.79 16.24 -10.43
C SER A 37 -5.49 17.34 -11.23
N ASP A 38 -6.81 17.27 -11.37
CA ASP A 38 -7.62 18.26 -12.06
C ASP A 38 -7.95 19.48 -11.17
N ILE A 39 -8.13 19.23 -9.87
CA ILE A 39 -8.50 20.29 -8.91
C ILE A 39 -7.28 21.09 -8.44
N PHE A 40 -6.13 20.43 -8.22
CA PHE A 40 -4.95 21.06 -7.62
C PHE A 40 -3.90 21.45 -8.66
N ASN A 41 -3.35 22.65 -8.52
CA ASN A 41 -2.23 23.12 -9.36
C ASN A 41 -1.00 22.24 -9.17
N GLN A 42 -0.08 22.26 -10.14
CA GLN A 42 1.11 21.42 -10.19
C GLN A 42 1.97 21.53 -8.92
N GLU A 43 2.04 22.72 -8.30
CA GLU A 43 2.79 22.97 -7.07
C GLU A 43 2.15 22.33 -5.81
N GLN A 44 0.83 22.18 -5.80
CA GLN A 44 0.07 21.67 -4.66
C GLN A 44 -0.33 20.19 -4.83
N ARG A 45 -0.24 19.66 -6.06
CA ARG A 45 -0.70 18.32 -6.42
C ARG A 45 -0.02 17.22 -5.62
N ALA A 46 1.30 17.33 -5.42
CA ALA A 46 2.05 16.34 -4.66
C ALA A 46 1.59 16.27 -3.20
N THR A 47 1.34 17.43 -2.58
CA THR A 47 0.81 17.51 -1.21
C THR A 47 -0.61 16.95 -1.12
N ALA A 48 -1.49 17.27 -2.07
CA ALA A 48 -2.86 16.77 -2.10
C ALA A 48 -2.89 15.22 -2.26
N LEU A 49 -2.06 14.67 -3.14
CA LEU A 49 -1.92 13.21 -3.28
C LEU A 49 -1.32 12.55 -2.04
N ALA A 50 -0.38 13.22 -1.36
CA ALA A 50 0.18 12.71 -0.10
C ALA A 50 -0.90 12.66 1.00
N ILE A 51 -1.72 13.70 1.13
CA ILE A 51 -2.86 13.72 2.07
C ILE A 51 -3.86 12.60 1.72
N TYR A 52 -4.21 12.43 0.45
CA TYR A 52 -5.06 11.33 0.01
C TYR A 52 -4.48 9.97 0.41
N SER A 53 -3.18 9.77 0.21
CA SER A 53 -2.49 8.51 0.52
C SER A 53 -2.40 8.22 2.02
N THR A 54 -2.50 9.22 2.90
CA THR A 54 -2.56 8.96 4.36
C THR A 54 -3.80 8.18 4.75
N GLY A 55 -4.88 8.27 3.95
CA GLY A 55 -6.09 7.47 4.15
C GLY A 55 -5.83 5.97 4.14
N ILE A 56 -4.85 5.49 3.37
CA ILE A 56 -4.48 4.07 3.33
C ILE A 56 -3.94 3.63 4.70
N ASN A 57 -3.01 4.38 5.27
CA ASN A 57 -2.40 4.04 6.57
C ASN A 57 -3.44 4.12 7.70
N ILE A 58 -4.30 5.12 7.66
CA ILE A 58 -5.42 5.27 8.61
C ILE A 58 -6.38 4.09 8.47
N GLY A 59 -6.71 3.69 7.24
CA GLY A 59 -7.55 2.53 6.96
C GLY A 59 -6.96 1.22 7.49
N ILE A 60 -5.67 1.01 7.32
CA ILE A 60 -4.96 -0.18 7.86
C ILE A 60 -4.98 -0.17 9.39
N LEU A 61 -4.67 0.96 10.02
CA LEU A 61 -4.69 1.15 11.46
C LEU A 61 -6.07 0.77 12.05
N PHE A 62 -7.11 1.42 11.57
CA PHE A 62 -8.47 1.16 12.04
C PHE A 62 -9.00 -0.20 11.61
N GLY A 63 -8.57 -0.72 10.46
CA GLY A 63 -8.92 -2.05 9.97
C GLY A 63 -8.46 -3.15 10.92
N PHE A 64 -7.21 -3.10 11.37
CA PHE A 64 -6.71 -4.04 12.36
C PHE A 64 -7.31 -3.81 13.74
N LEU A 65 -7.38 -2.56 14.21
CA LEU A 65 -7.88 -2.24 15.53
C LEU A 65 -9.36 -2.62 15.68
N LEU A 66 -10.23 -2.05 14.85
CA LEU A 66 -11.67 -2.31 14.93
C LEU A 66 -12.01 -3.73 14.47
N GLY A 67 -11.35 -4.20 13.40
CA GLY A 67 -11.57 -5.55 12.90
C GLY A 67 -11.22 -6.63 13.93
N GLY A 68 -10.11 -6.47 14.66
CA GLY A 68 -9.71 -7.37 15.73
C GLY A 68 -10.73 -7.41 16.88
N TRP A 69 -11.04 -6.26 17.46
CA TRP A 69 -11.98 -6.18 18.60
C TRP A 69 -13.42 -6.56 18.25
N ILE A 70 -13.92 -6.12 17.09
CA ILE A 70 -15.27 -6.52 16.65
C ILE A 70 -15.31 -8.03 16.39
N ASN A 71 -14.25 -8.59 15.79
CA ASN A 71 -14.19 -10.03 15.56
C ASN A 71 -14.19 -10.83 16.85
N GLU A 72 -13.51 -10.36 17.89
CA GLU A 72 -13.45 -11.02 19.19
C GLU A 72 -14.81 -11.07 19.89
N PHE A 73 -15.52 -9.93 19.95
CA PHE A 73 -16.78 -9.86 20.68
C PHE A 73 -18.01 -10.28 19.89
N TYR A 74 -18.00 -10.06 18.57
CA TYR A 74 -19.20 -10.21 17.72
C TYR A 74 -18.97 -11.10 16.50
N GLY A 75 -17.75 -11.60 16.32
CA GLY A 75 -17.37 -12.45 15.20
C GLY A 75 -17.08 -11.68 13.90
N TRP A 76 -16.38 -12.35 12.99
CA TRP A 76 -15.86 -11.75 11.76
C TRP A 76 -16.95 -11.22 10.80
N ARG A 77 -18.14 -11.82 10.80
CA ARG A 77 -19.26 -11.35 9.98
C ARG A 77 -19.71 -9.95 10.37
N THR A 78 -19.82 -9.70 11.67
CA THR A 78 -20.16 -8.38 12.21
C THR A 78 -19.07 -7.37 11.90
N ALA A 79 -17.79 -7.76 11.94
CA ALA A 79 -16.69 -6.89 11.57
C ALA A 79 -16.83 -6.39 10.11
N PHE A 80 -17.17 -7.27 9.15
CA PHE A 80 -17.42 -6.86 7.77
C PHE A 80 -18.63 -5.93 7.61
N LEU A 81 -19.69 -6.13 8.39
CA LEU A 81 -20.86 -5.26 8.35
C LEU A 81 -20.53 -3.87 8.91
N VAL A 82 -19.91 -3.81 10.10
CA VAL A 82 -19.59 -2.55 10.78
C VAL A 82 -18.59 -1.72 9.98
N VAL A 83 -17.60 -2.33 9.36
CA VAL A 83 -16.61 -1.63 8.52
C VAL A 83 -17.18 -1.29 7.15
N GLY A 84 -18.04 -2.14 6.58
CA GLY A 84 -18.56 -1.97 5.23
C GLY A 84 -19.73 -0.98 5.11
N LEU A 85 -20.61 -0.89 6.12
CA LEU A 85 -21.77 0.01 6.09
C LEU A 85 -21.39 1.51 6.06
N PRO A 86 -20.43 2.00 6.86
CA PRO A 86 -19.98 3.39 6.76
C PRO A 86 -19.45 3.75 5.38
N GLY A 87 -18.82 2.78 4.67
CA GLY A 87 -18.37 2.98 3.29
C GLY A 87 -19.50 3.32 2.32
N ILE A 88 -20.69 2.73 2.51
CA ILE A 88 -21.88 3.06 1.70
C ILE A 88 -22.34 4.48 2.00
N ALA A 89 -22.42 4.86 3.28
CA ALA A 89 -22.79 6.20 3.68
C ALA A 89 -21.81 7.25 3.14
N LEU A 90 -20.50 6.96 3.22
CA LEU A 90 -19.45 7.83 2.65
C LEU A 90 -19.57 7.94 1.13
N ALA A 91 -19.89 6.85 0.42
CA ALA A 91 -20.07 6.88 -1.03
C ALA A 91 -21.27 7.76 -1.43
N ILE A 92 -22.38 7.68 -0.70
CA ILE A 92 -23.54 8.54 -0.90
C ILE A 92 -23.18 10.00 -0.60
N PHE A 93 -22.52 10.26 0.52
CA PHE A 93 -22.06 11.60 0.90
C PHE A 93 -21.14 12.19 -0.16
N LEU A 94 -20.17 11.43 -0.64
CA LEU A 94 -19.26 11.86 -1.71
C LEU A 94 -20.02 12.23 -2.98
N LYS A 95 -20.97 11.37 -3.40
CA LYS A 95 -21.78 11.61 -4.60
C LYS A 95 -22.64 12.88 -4.50
N LEU A 96 -23.09 13.23 -3.29
CA LEU A 96 -23.95 14.40 -3.07
C LEU A 96 -23.15 15.69 -2.83
N SER A 97 -21.91 15.59 -2.30
CA SER A 97 -21.11 16.75 -1.88
C SER A 97 -20.02 17.16 -2.88
N VAL A 98 -19.54 16.21 -3.70
CA VAL A 98 -18.47 16.49 -4.65
C VAL A 98 -19.04 16.65 -6.05
N ALA A 99 -18.96 17.88 -6.58
CA ALA A 99 -19.26 18.13 -7.98
C ALA A 99 -18.15 17.57 -8.87
N GLU A 100 -18.54 17.06 -10.05
CA GLU A 100 -17.56 16.62 -11.03
C GLU A 100 -16.74 17.85 -11.52
N PRO A 101 -15.40 17.80 -11.43
CA PRO A 101 -14.58 18.94 -11.84
C PRO A 101 -14.76 19.20 -13.34
N ASN A 102 -14.88 20.49 -13.70
CA ASN A 102 -14.92 20.89 -15.09
C ASN A 102 -13.58 20.52 -15.78
N ARG A 103 -13.59 19.51 -16.62
CA ARG A 103 -12.40 18.98 -17.33
C ARG A 103 -11.81 19.94 -18.37
N VAL A 104 -12.42 21.11 -18.56
CA VAL A 104 -12.00 22.12 -19.55
C VAL A 104 -10.55 22.59 -19.39
N MET A 105 -9.98 22.49 -18.17
CA MET A 105 -8.57 22.84 -17.94
C MET A 105 -7.57 21.72 -18.30
N ALA A 106 -8.04 20.47 -18.41
CA ALA A 106 -7.18 19.33 -18.78
C ALA A 106 -7.03 19.19 -20.31
N GLU A 107 -8.05 19.57 -21.07
CA GLU A 107 -8.04 19.44 -22.52
C GLU A 107 -7.16 20.50 -23.22
N GLU A 108 -7.05 21.72 -22.67
CA GLU A 108 -6.19 22.76 -23.26
C GLU A 108 -4.68 22.51 -23.10
N LYS A 109 -4.25 21.55 -22.26
CA LYS A 109 -2.81 21.24 -22.06
C LYS A 109 -2.36 19.90 -22.65
N VAL A 110 -3.22 19.16 -23.30
CA VAL A 110 -2.92 17.78 -23.78
C VAL A 110 -3.08 17.63 -25.30
N ASP A 111 -3.34 18.68 -26.03
CA ASP A 111 -3.42 18.59 -27.50
C ASP A 111 -2.08 18.85 -28.18
N ASP A 112 -1.04 18.18 -27.72
CA ASP A 112 0.16 17.87 -28.49
C ASP A 112 0.24 16.34 -28.63
N GLY A 113 -0.67 15.76 -29.37
CA GLY A 113 -0.70 14.48 -30.10
C GLY A 113 0.13 13.26 -29.62
N SER A 114 0.81 13.32 -28.47
CA SER A 114 1.69 12.27 -27.95
C SER A 114 1.32 11.82 -26.54
N ALA A 115 0.10 11.30 -26.36
CA ALA A 115 -0.13 10.39 -25.22
C ALA A 115 0.93 9.28 -25.32
N THR A 116 1.88 9.28 -24.42
CA THR A 116 2.96 8.27 -24.39
C THR A 116 2.31 6.91 -24.30
N LYS A 117 2.38 6.12 -25.38
CA LYS A 117 1.70 4.83 -25.44
C LYS A 117 2.28 3.92 -24.35
N LEU A 118 1.44 3.26 -23.59
CA LEU A 118 1.84 2.29 -22.54
C LEU A 118 2.96 1.35 -23.04
N LYS A 119 2.83 0.87 -24.28
CA LYS A 119 3.81 -0.02 -24.91
C LYS A 119 5.19 0.63 -25.08
N GLU A 120 5.24 1.92 -25.40
CA GLU A 120 6.49 2.67 -25.58
C GLU A 120 7.17 2.91 -24.22
N THR A 121 6.40 3.32 -23.21
CA THR A 121 6.92 3.47 -21.84
C THR A 121 7.42 2.15 -21.29
N LEU A 122 6.66 1.07 -21.47
CA LEU A 122 7.07 -0.27 -21.04
C LEU A 122 8.35 -0.71 -21.74
N LYS A 123 8.45 -0.54 -23.07
CA LYS A 123 9.64 -0.86 -23.85
C LYS A 123 10.84 -0.04 -23.39
N HIS A 124 10.65 1.26 -23.16
CA HIS A 124 11.71 2.15 -22.67
C HIS A 124 12.21 1.73 -21.29
N LEU A 125 11.32 1.51 -20.34
CA LEU A 125 11.67 1.07 -18.97
C LEU A 125 12.34 -0.30 -19.00
N TRP A 126 11.78 -1.25 -19.74
CA TRP A 126 12.33 -2.62 -19.80
C TRP A 126 13.68 -2.70 -20.49
N SER A 127 14.04 -1.74 -21.37
CA SER A 127 15.39 -1.64 -21.95
C SER A 127 16.45 -1.27 -20.92
N ARG A 128 16.06 -0.62 -19.79
CA ARG A 128 16.98 -0.20 -18.73
C ARG A 128 17.26 -1.35 -17.78
N LYS A 129 18.52 -1.79 -17.66
CA LYS A 129 18.91 -2.86 -16.74
C LYS A 129 18.52 -2.54 -15.27
N SER A 130 18.72 -1.27 -14.86
CA SER A 130 18.36 -0.82 -13.51
C SER A 130 16.88 -1.00 -13.20
N PHE A 131 15.98 -0.69 -14.16
CA PHE A 131 14.55 -0.85 -13.96
C PHE A 131 14.15 -2.33 -13.86
N ARG A 132 14.74 -3.20 -14.68
CA ARG A 132 14.46 -4.65 -14.62
C ARG A 132 14.83 -5.26 -13.27
N HIS A 133 16.04 -4.96 -12.77
CA HIS A 133 16.47 -5.44 -11.47
C HIS A 133 15.62 -4.87 -10.34
N LEU A 134 15.28 -3.58 -10.41
CA LEU A 134 14.39 -2.92 -9.46
C LEU A 134 13.01 -3.57 -9.44
N SER A 135 12.38 -3.78 -10.60
CA SER A 135 11.05 -4.40 -10.69
C SER A 135 11.03 -5.83 -10.16
N ILE A 136 12.06 -6.62 -10.45
CA ILE A 136 12.19 -7.98 -9.93
C ILE A 136 12.35 -7.95 -8.40
N ALA A 137 13.23 -7.10 -7.89
CA ALA A 137 13.44 -6.96 -6.44
C ALA A 137 12.16 -6.51 -5.73
N CYS A 138 11.46 -5.50 -6.28
CA CYS A 138 10.18 -5.04 -5.75
C CYS A 138 9.11 -6.13 -5.83
N GLY A 139 9.07 -6.91 -6.91
CA GLY A 139 8.14 -8.03 -7.04
C GLY A 139 8.36 -9.12 -6.00
N ILE A 140 9.62 -9.55 -5.78
CA ILE A 140 9.97 -10.51 -4.73
C ILE A 140 9.60 -9.94 -3.35
N HIS A 141 9.88 -8.67 -3.09
CA HIS A 141 9.52 -8.00 -1.85
C HIS A 141 8.01 -7.98 -1.63
N ALA A 142 7.22 -7.68 -2.66
CA ALA A 142 5.77 -7.71 -2.60
C ALA A 142 5.22 -9.13 -2.35
N PHE A 143 5.79 -10.15 -3.00
CA PHE A 143 5.43 -11.54 -2.75
C PHE A 143 5.60 -11.92 -1.28
N VAL A 144 6.74 -11.57 -0.69
CA VAL A 144 7.01 -11.78 0.74
C VAL A 144 6.03 -10.96 1.61
N SER A 145 5.75 -9.70 1.22
CA SER A 145 4.83 -8.82 1.93
C SER A 145 3.43 -9.39 2.03
N TYR A 146 2.86 -9.77 0.90
CA TYR A 146 1.51 -10.34 0.86
C TYR A 146 1.46 -11.72 1.52
N GLY A 147 2.47 -12.57 1.31
CA GLY A 147 2.57 -13.86 1.97
C GLY A 147 2.66 -13.73 3.48
N ALA A 148 3.69 -13.05 3.98
CA ALA A 148 3.89 -12.86 5.41
C ALA A 148 2.74 -12.07 6.06
N GLY A 149 2.31 -10.96 5.44
CA GLY A 149 1.27 -10.09 5.99
C GLY A 149 -0.07 -10.79 6.17
N ASN A 150 -0.47 -11.65 5.23
CA ASN A 150 -1.74 -12.39 5.33
C ASN A 150 -1.68 -13.57 6.31
N PHE A 151 -0.52 -14.22 6.49
CA PHE A 151 -0.39 -15.38 7.37
C PHE A 151 0.11 -15.04 8.76
N LEU A 152 0.75 -13.88 8.97
CA LEU A 152 1.25 -13.45 10.28
C LEU A 152 0.15 -13.41 11.38
N PRO A 153 -1.05 -12.87 11.13
CA PRO A 153 -2.12 -12.95 12.14
C PRO A 153 -2.47 -14.38 12.51
N SER A 154 -2.55 -15.28 11.51
CA SER A 154 -2.86 -16.70 11.75
C SER A 154 -1.76 -17.42 12.55
N LEU A 155 -0.50 -17.02 12.38
CA LEU A 155 0.62 -17.52 13.16
C LEU A 155 0.43 -17.18 14.65
N PHE A 156 0.19 -15.92 14.97
CA PHE A 156 0.00 -15.49 16.36
C PHE A 156 -1.21 -16.15 17.02
N LEU A 157 -2.34 -16.23 16.31
CA LEU A 157 -3.56 -16.86 16.83
C LEU A 157 -3.40 -18.38 17.08
N ARG A 158 -2.53 -19.06 16.33
CA ARG A 158 -2.37 -20.52 16.41
C ARG A 158 -1.23 -20.95 17.31
N LEU A 159 -0.13 -20.21 17.34
CA LEU A 159 1.08 -20.60 18.08
C LEU A 159 1.24 -19.87 19.40
N HIS A 160 0.68 -18.66 19.51
CA HIS A 160 0.86 -17.81 20.69
C HIS A 160 -0.42 -17.65 21.54
N ASP A 161 -1.52 -18.26 21.12
CA ASP A 161 -2.81 -18.26 21.82
C ASP A 161 -3.28 -16.87 22.28
N ILE A 162 -3.05 -15.86 21.42
CA ILE A 162 -3.44 -14.46 21.65
C ILE A 162 -4.85 -14.21 21.10
N GLU A 163 -5.62 -13.36 21.77
CA GLU A 163 -6.96 -12.97 21.34
C GLU A 163 -6.93 -12.04 20.14
N THR A 164 -7.99 -12.05 19.31
CA THR A 164 -8.00 -11.30 18.03
C THR A 164 -7.99 -9.79 18.24
N GLY A 165 -8.60 -9.26 19.30
CA GLY A 165 -8.61 -7.83 19.62
C GLY A 165 -7.24 -7.34 20.06
N GLU A 166 -6.59 -8.08 20.94
CA GLU A 166 -5.24 -7.77 21.37
C GLU A 166 -4.28 -7.81 20.20
N LEU A 167 -4.30 -8.88 19.40
CA LEU A 167 -3.49 -8.99 18.19
C LEU A 167 -3.76 -7.85 17.20
N GLY A 168 -5.03 -7.52 16.99
CA GLY A 168 -5.44 -6.39 16.14
C GLY A 168 -4.84 -5.07 16.62
N THR A 169 -4.78 -4.84 17.93
CA THR A 169 -4.16 -3.64 18.51
C THR A 169 -2.65 -3.60 18.22
N TRP A 170 -1.94 -4.71 18.42
CA TRP A 170 -0.51 -4.80 18.15
C TRP A 170 -0.19 -4.59 16.65
N LEU A 171 -0.96 -5.19 15.76
CA LEU A 171 -0.78 -5.03 14.31
C LEU A 171 -1.14 -3.62 13.83
N ALA A 172 -2.16 -3.00 14.43
CA ALA A 172 -2.50 -1.60 14.17
C ALA A 172 -1.34 -0.66 14.52
N LEU A 173 -0.76 -0.82 15.71
CA LEU A 173 0.41 -0.06 16.13
C LEU A 173 1.63 -0.35 15.25
N SER A 174 1.87 -1.61 14.86
CA SER A 174 2.95 -2.00 13.95
C SER A 174 2.79 -1.33 12.56
N SER A 175 1.57 -1.12 12.08
CA SER A 175 1.32 -0.40 10.83
C SER A 175 1.77 1.07 10.88
N VAL A 176 1.65 1.72 12.04
CA VAL A 176 2.19 3.08 12.26
C VAL A 176 3.72 3.07 12.16
N ALA A 177 4.37 2.07 12.77
CA ALA A 177 5.82 1.91 12.64
C ALA A 177 6.24 1.71 11.16
N GLY A 178 5.43 1.00 10.37
CA GLY A 178 5.61 0.88 8.92
C GLY A 178 5.59 2.24 8.20
N GLY A 179 4.66 3.12 8.55
CA GLY A 179 4.60 4.50 8.03
C GLY A 179 5.87 5.30 8.36
N VAL A 180 6.34 5.20 9.62
CA VAL A 180 7.61 5.80 10.04
C VAL A 180 8.78 5.25 9.22
N GLY A 181 8.79 3.93 8.98
CA GLY A 181 9.79 3.27 8.15
C GLY A 181 9.84 3.81 6.72
N THR A 182 8.69 3.99 6.08
CA THR A 182 8.60 4.59 4.74
C THR A 182 9.20 5.99 4.71
N PHE A 183 8.86 6.83 5.69
CA PHE A 183 9.40 8.18 5.82
C PHE A 183 10.92 8.17 6.04
N MET A 184 11.40 7.36 6.99
CA MET A 184 12.83 7.23 7.29
C MET A 184 13.63 6.71 6.09
N GLY A 185 13.10 5.73 5.36
CA GLY A 185 13.70 5.19 4.15
C GLY A 185 13.90 6.27 3.08
N GLY A 186 12.87 7.10 2.83
CA GLY A 186 12.95 8.24 1.94
C GLY A 186 13.97 9.28 2.42
N TYR A 187 13.85 9.70 3.66
CA TYR A 187 14.75 10.72 4.26
C TYR A 187 16.23 10.30 4.24
N LEU A 188 16.53 9.06 4.65
CA LEU A 188 17.88 8.54 4.63
C LEU A 188 18.45 8.44 3.21
N SER A 189 17.62 7.99 2.26
CA SER A 189 18.02 7.90 0.86
C SER A 189 18.29 9.26 0.26
N ASP A 190 17.48 10.27 0.57
CA ASP A 190 17.69 11.64 0.10
C ASP A 190 18.95 12.27 0.72
N LYS A 191 19.15 12.08 2.04
CA LYS A 191 20.28 12.64 2.76
C LYS A 191 21.62 12.05 2.29
N LEU A 192 21.68 10.72 2.18
CA LEU A 192 22.90 10.01 1.77
C LEU A 192 23.08 10.04 0.25
N GLY A 193 21.99 10.09 -0.51
CA GLY A 193 21.97 10.18 -1.96
C GLY A 193 22.58 11.48 -2.51
N LYS A 194 22.66 12.53 -1.68
CA LYS A 194 23.40 13.76 -2.03
C LYS A 194 24.90 13.51 -2.17
N GLN A 195 25.45 12.54 -1.46
CA GLN A 195 26.86 12.16 -1.53
C GLN A 195 27.13 11.14 -2.64
N ASP A 196 26.26 10.10 -2.73
CA ASP A 196 26.31 9.07 -3.77
C ASP A 196 24.89 8.60 -4.09
N PRO A 197 24.41 8.75 -5.35
CA PRO A 197 23.09 8.29 -5.77
C PRO A 197 22.82 6.79 -5.52
N ARG A 198 23.84 5.99 -5.33
CA ARG A 198 23.69 4.54 -5.01
C ARG A 198 22.97 4.31 -3.70
N TRP A 199 22.93 5.28 -2.79
CA TRP A 199 22.23 5.17 -1.50
C TRP A 199 20.72 4.97 -1.64
N TYR A 200 20.13 5.40 -2.74
CA TYR A 200 18.73 5.07 -3.02
C TYR A 200 18.47 3.56 -3.17
N GLN A 201 19.51 2.76 -3.50
CA GLN A 201 19.46 1.30 -3.53
C GLN A 201 20.03 0.65 -2.27
N TRP A 202 21.09 1.24 -1.71
CA TRP A 202 21.72 0.70 -0.50
C TRP A 202 20.80 0.77 0.73
N VAL A 203 20.02 1.85 0.89
CA VAL A 203 19.08 1.97 2.03
C VAL A 203 18.06 0.82 2.00
N PRO A 204 17.30 0.56 0.92
CA PRO A 204 16.42 -0.61 0.84
C PRO A 204 17.13 -1.94 1.05
N ALA A 205 18.33 -2.12 0.48
CA ALA A 205 19.07 -3.37 0.59
C ALA A 205 19.51 -3.64 2.04
N ILE A 206 20.04 -2.63 2.73
CA ILE A 206 20.50 -2.74 4.12
C ILE A 206 19.30 -2.98 5.04
N THR A 207 18.21 -2.23 4.89
CA THR A 207 17.01 -2.40 5.73
C THR A 207 16.38 -3.78 5.53
N THR A 208 16.35 -4.30 4.30
CA THR A 208 15.88 -5.66 4.01
C THR A 208 16.80 -6.73 4.60
N LEU A 209 18.13 -6.52 4.56
CA LEU A 209 19.07 -7.44 5.18
C LEU A 209 18.93 -7.48 6.69
N ILE A 210 18.79 -6.31 7.33
CA ILE A 210 18.57 -6.20 8.79
C ILE A 210 17.20 -6.77 9.18
N TYR A 211 16.17 -6.64 8.34
CA TYR A 211 14.84 -7.21 8.55
C TYR A 211 14.86 -8.73 8.73
N LEU A 212 15.73 -9.44 8.02
CA LEU A 212 15.75 -10.90 7.97
C LEU A 212 15.89 -11.57 9.36
N PRO A 213 16.89 -11.24 10.21
CA PRO A 213 17.03 -11.88 11.52
C PRO A 213 15.86 -11.57 12.46
N PHE A 214 15.27 -10.37 12.40
CA PHE A 214 14.11 -10.04 13.21
C PHE A 214 12.87 -10.82 12.76
N THR A 215 12.70 -11.03 11.47
CA THR A 215 11.61 -11.85 10.94
C THR A 215 11.78 -13.31 11.34
N LEU A 216 12.97 -13.86 11.22
CA LEU A 216 13.26 -15.22 11.70
C LEU A 216 13.00 -15.35 13.21
N PHE A 217 13.35 -14.33 13.99
CA PHE A 217 13.05 -14.33 15.43
C PHE A 217 11.55 -14.42 15.70
N ILE A 218 10.69 -13.68 14.98
CA ILE A 218 9.22 -13.77 15.13
C ILE A 218 8.72 -15.19 14.90
N TYR A 219 9.25 -15.90 13.89
CA TYR A 219 8.80 -17.25 13.55
C TYR A 219 9.36 -18.35 14.48
N LEU A 220 10.47 -18.10 15.17
CA LEU A 220 11.16 -19.11 15.97
C LEU A 220 11.02 -18.94 17.47
N THR A 221 10.50 -17.79 17.94
CA THR A 221 10.37 -17.53 19.38
C THR A 221 9.03 -18.01 19.93
N ASP A 222 9.05 -18.60 21.13
CA ASP A 222 7.85 -18.94 21.89
C ASP A 222 7.35 -17.78 22.76
N GLN A 223 8.08 -16.66 22.77
CA GLN A 223 7.76 -15.50 23.63
C GLN A 223 6.85 -14.52 22.89
N THR A 224 5.55 -14.61 23.12
CA THR A 224 4.49 -13.86 22.45
C THR A 224 4.76 -12.34 22.39
N TYR A 225 5.00 -11.73 23.54
CA TYR A 225 5.19 -10.26 23.59
C TYR A 225 6.49 -9.78 22.94
N LEU A 226 7.57 -10.58 23.00
CA LEU A 226 8.78 -10.26 22.28
C LEU A 226 8.59 -10.37 20.76
N ALA A 227 7.85 -11.39 20.31
CA ALA A 227 7.49 -11.51 18.90
C ALA A 227 6.65 -10.30 18.44
N LEU A 228 5.63 -9.91 19.22
CA LEU A 228 4.78 -8.74 18.92
C LEU A 228 5.58 -7.44 18.91
N MET A 229 6.45 -7.19 19.87
CA MET A 229 7.34 -6.02 19.88
C MET A 229 8.27 -6.03 18.66
N THR A 230 8.75 -7.19 18.25
CA THR A 230 9.61 -7.30 17.06
C THR A 230 8.87 -6.94 15.77
N THR A 231 7.53 -7.08 15.72
CA THR A 231 6.73 -6.63 14.55
C THR A 231 6.86 -5.13 14.27
N PHE A 232 7.09 -4.29 15.28
CA PHE A 232 7.35 -2.85 15.07
C PHE A 232 8.64 -2.63 14.30
N ILE A 233 9.71 -3.32 14.72
CA ILE A 233 11.02 -3.20 14.07
C ILE A 233 10.93 -3.72 12.64
N THR A 234 10.32 -4.88 12.45
CA THR A 234 10.15 -5.47 11.12
C THR A 234 9.24 -4.61 10.24
N GLY A 235 8.15 -4.06 10.76
CA GLY A 235 7.26 -3.15 10.04
C GLY A 235 7.99 -1.91 9.55
N MET A 236 8.83 -1.29 10.41
CA MET A 236 9.62 -0.12 10.06
C MET A 236 10.68 -0.45 8.99
N LEU A 237 11.46 -1.49 9.18
CA LEU A 237 12.53 -1.89 8.26
C LEU A 237 11.98 -2.31 6.90
N PHE A 238 10.87 -3.06 6.91
CA PHE A 238 10.26 -3.60 5.72
C PHE A 238 9.69 -2.51 4.81
N ASN A 239 9.07 -1.47 5.35
CA ASN A 239 8.45 -0.41 4.56
C ASN A 239 9.44 0.67 4.07
N ALA A 240 10.68 0.66 4.53
CA ALA A 240 11.70 1.65 4.15
C ALA A 240 12.09 1.64 2.66
N TYR A 241 11.72 0.61 1.91
CA TYR A 241 12.07 0.44 0.49
C TYR A 241 11.20 1.28 -0.46
N LEU A 242 9.98 1.62 -0.09
CA LEU A 242 8.97 2.10 -1.03
C LEU A 242 9.33 3.47 -1.63
N ALA A 243 9.64 4.45 -0.79
CA ALA A 243 9.95 5.81 -1.24
C ALA A 243 11.21 5.89 -2.11
N PRO A 244 12.36 5.27 -1.74
CA PRO A 244 13.55 5.26 -2.59
C PRO A 244 13.32 4.61 -3.94
N ASN A 245 12.60 3.50 -4.00
CA ASN A 245 12.34 2.78 -5.25
C ASN A 245 11.45 3.57 -6.21
N LEU A 246 10.46 4.31 -5.70
CA LEU A 246 9.68 5.26 -6.49
C LEU A 246 10.54 6.40 -7.02
N ALA A 247 11.41 6.96 -6.19
CA ALA A 247 12.32 8.04 -6.59
C ALA A 247 13.23 7.61 -7.76
N ILE A 248 13.82 6.40 -7.67
CA ILE A 248 14.63 5.86 -8.78
C ILE A 248 13.78 5.64 -10.03
N THR A 249 12.63 5.02 -9.90
CA THR A 249 11.74 4.77 -11.04
C THR A 249 11.43 6.07 -11.77
N HIS A 250 11.15 7.16 -11.03
CA HIS A 250 10.90 8.47 -11.59
C HIS A 250 12.15 9.11 -12.24
N SER A 251 13.33 8.81 -11.73
CA SER A 251 14.59 9.31 -12.31
C SER A 251 14.96 8.66 -13.64
N LEU A 252 14.42 7.46 -13.92
CA LEU A 252 14.69 6.72 -15.15
C LEU A 252 13.84 7.19 -16.35
N VAL A 253 12.85 8.05 -16.11
CA VAL A 253 11.88 8.49 -17.13
C VAL A 253 11.70 10.01 -17.12
N GLY A 254 11.31 10.58 -18.26
CA GLY A 254 10.90 11.98 -18.35
C GLY A 254 9.60 12.26 -17.56
N LEU A 255 9.34 13.54 -17.29
CA LEU A 255 8.19 14.01 -16.48
C LEU A 255 6.85 13.42 -16.95
N ARG A 256 6.62 13.33 -18.27
CA ARG A 256 5.38 12.81 -18.86
C ARG A 256 5.16 11.31 -18.62
N MET A 257 6.22 10.55 -18.38
CA MET A 257 6.17 9.09 -18.18
C MET A 257 6.11 8.70 -16.69
N ARG A 258 6.28 9.61 -15.73
CA ARG A 258 6.40 9.30 -14.30
C ARG A 258 5.17 8.60 -13.73
N ALA A 259 3.97 9.10 -14.02
CA ALA A 259 2.73 8.49 -13.56
C ALA A 259 2.58 7.05 -14.09
N MET A 260 2.87 6.85 -15.37
CA MET A 260 2.82 5.53 -16.00
C MET A 260 3.92 4.60 -15.48
N SER A 261 5.11 5.11 -15.20
CA SER A 261 6.21 4.31 -14.63
C SER A 261 5.89 3.83 -13.22
N SER A 262 5.25 4.66 -12.40
CA SER A 262 4.73 4.24 -11.09
C SER A 262 3.65 3.17 -11.23
N ALA A 263 2.71 3.33 -12.17
CA ALA A 263 1.68 2.34 -12.42
C ALA A 263 2.28 1.00 -12.86
N ILE A 264 3.30 1.01 -13.73
CA ILE A 264 4.00 -0.21 -14.17
C ILE A 264 4.75 -0.86 -12.99
N LEU A 265 5.42 -0.07 -12.13
CA LEU A 265 6.07 -0.58 -10.93
C LEU A 265 5.03 -1.22 -9.99
N PHE A 266 3.92 -0.52 -9.73
CA PHE A 266 2.85 -1.06 -8.87
C PHE A 266 2.18 -2.29 -9.47
N LEU A 267 2.02 -2.37 -10.80
CA LEU A 267 1.53 -3.59 -11.45
C LEU A 267 2.47 -4.78 -11.20
N SER A 268 3.78 -4.58 -11.26
CA SER A 268 4.74 -5.62 -10.91
C SER A 268 4.70 -6.00 -9.42
N LEU A 269 4.26 -5.09 -8.54
CA LEU A 269 4.06 -5.33 -7.11
C LEU A 269 2.76 -6.10 -6.79
N ILE A 270 1.73 -5.94 -7.61
CA ILE A 270 0.38 -6.51 -7.33
C ILE A 270 0.18 -7.86 -8.02
N HIS A 271 0.89 -8.14 -9.12
CA HIS A 271 0.63 -9.29 -10.00
C HIS A 271 1.69 -10.41 -9.90
N ILE A 272 2.58 -10.37 -8.90
CA ILE A 272 3.43 -11.47 -8.49
C ILE A 272 2.92 -12.05 -7.18
#